data_e18a3e5afcfd37bc3495849a832911ec
#
_entry.id   e18a3e5afcfd37bc3495849a832911ec
#
_cell.length_a   1.000
_cell.length_b   1.000
_cell.length_c   1.000
_cell.angle_alpha   90.00
_cell.angle_beta   90.00
_cell.angle_gamma   90.00
#
_symmetry.space_group_name_H-M   'P 1'
#
loop_
_entity.id
_entity.type
_entity.pdbx_description
1 polymer ?
#
loop_
_entity_poly.entity_id
_entity_poly.type
_entity_poly.pdbx_seq_one_letter_code
_entity_poly.pdbx_strand_id
1 'polypeptide(L)'
;YTLTVQNDLLQTQLENHTELLDMANYRMRITGIKNNYYRDYLQVLQDRQNQLLSEDGTDDSDDALAEIALQHPELQSELDKNHAIQGYITDYRQKSAALSADAHATESALSTVKQLYDSVGTEIEGLDKSLLLSRLLNRQQSQIPNLTLSANLDELIPDLTIWLYDLRAGRDRLFDVNSFVDELVAKQNQLNGVRDSLVDIILKRRQLLNELYQAM
;
A
#
# COMPACT_ATOMS: atom_id res chain seq x y z
N TYR A 1 -14.47 7.09 63.83
CA TYR A 1 -13.96 8.25 63.07
C TYR A 1 -12.91 7.86 62.00
N THR A 2 -11.97 6.96 62.29
CA THR A 2 -10.91 6.55 61.34
C THR A 2 -11.41 5.67 60.18
N LEU A 3 -12.34 4.77 60.45
CA LEU A 3 -12.92 3.86 59.44
C LEU A 3 -13.82 4.59 58.41
N THR A 4 -14.57 5.62 58.86
CA THR A 4 -15.39 6.44 57.97
C THR A 4 -14.53 7.26 56.99
N VAL A 5 -13.48 7.87 57.49
CA VAL A 5 -12.54 8.66 56.68
C VAL A 5 -11.77 7.78 55.68
N GLN A 6 -11.40 6.56 56.07
CA GLN A 6 -10.77 5.61 55.14
C GLN A 6 -11.75 5.13 54.06
N ASN A 7 -13.01 4.90 54.37
CA ASN A 7 -14.02 4.51 53.40
C ASN A 7 -14.30 5.63 52.37
N ASP A 8 -14.43 6.88 52.86
CA ASP A 8 -14.61 8.05 52.00
C ASP A 8 -13.44 8.27 51.08
N LEU A 9 -12.20 8.06 51.58
CA LEU A 9 -10.99 8.16 50.76
C LEU A 9 -10.97 7.08 49.66
N LEU A 10 -11.29 5.83 50.00
CA LEU A 10 -11.32 4.74 49.05
C LEU A 10 -12.41 4.94 47.97
N GLN A 11 -13.56 5.47 48.37
CA GLN A 11 -14.63 5.77 47.45
C GLN A 11 -14.25 6.89 46.48
N THR A 12 -13.61 7.96 46.96
CA THR A 12 -13.08 9.04 46.09
C THR A 12 -12.01 8.54 45.15
N GLN A 13 -11.12 7.63 45.59
CA GLN A 13 -10.11 7.01 44.74
C GLN A 13 -10.75 6.15 43.65
N LEU A 14 -11.82 5.40 43.98
CA LEU A 14 -12.53 4.57 43.01
C LEU A 14 -13.24 5.42 41.96
N GLU A 15 -13.92 6.50 42.36
CA GLU A 15 -14.58 7.46 41.47
C GLU A 15 -13.55 8.11 40.51
N ASN A 16 -12.43 8.61 41.04
CA ASN A 16 -11.34 9.16 40.22
C ASN A 16 -10.75 8.15 39.25
N HIS A 17 -10.63 6.87 39.66
CA HIS A 17 -10.15 5.81 38.77
C HIS A 17 -11.13 5.53 37.63
N THR A 18 -12.42 5.53 37.91
CA THR A 18 -13.48 5.35 36.91
C THR A 18 -13.47 6.49 35.89
N GLU A 19 -13.38 7.74 36.35
CA GLU A 19 -13.28 8.91 35.46
C GLU A 19 -12.01 8.86 34.57
N LEU A 20 -10.87 8.42 35.12
CA LEU A 20 -9.63 8.26 34.34
C LEU A 20 -9.76 7.17 33.29
N LEU A 21 -10.44 6.05 33.59
CA LEU A 21 -10.73 5.00 32.64
C LEU A 21 -11.66 5.50 31.52
N ASP A 22 -12.69 6.25 31.85
CA ASP A 22 -13.61 6.84 30.88
C ASP A 22 -12.88 7.85 29.97
N MET A 23 -12.04 8.69 30.54
CA MET A 23 -11.18 9.58 29.75
C MET A 23 -10.21 8.84 28.82
N ALA A 24 -9.61 7.74 29.30
CA ALA A 24 -8.72 6.91 28.48
C ALA A 24 -9.46 6.25 27.32
N ASN A 25 -10.64 5.69 27.59
CA ASN A 25 -11.53 5.10 26.58
C ASN A 25 -12.00 6.15 25.56
N TYR A 26 -12.35 7.35 26.01
CA TYR A 26 -12.73 8.44 25.13
C TYR A 26 -11.58 8.88 24.22
N ARG A 27 -10.35 8.99 24.78
CA ARG A 27 -9.15 9.29 23.98
C ARG A 27 -8.85 8.21 22.95
N MET A 28 -8.94 6.93 23.32
CA MET A 28 -8.77 5.80 22.38
C MET A 28 -9.79 5.88 21.26
N ARG A 29 -11.05 6.16 21.57
CA ARG A 29 -12.12 6.31 20.58
C ARG A 29 -11.86 7.48 19.62
N ILE A 30 -11.46 8.65 20.12
CA ILE A 30 -11.11 9.81 19.30
C ILE A 30 -9.90 9.48 18.42
N THR A 31 -8.89 8.83 18.97
CA THR A 31 -7.69 8.43 18.21
C THR A 31 -8.04 7.45 17.10
N GLY A 32 -8.91 6.49 17.37
CA GLY A 32 -9.44 5.57 16.35
C GLY A 32 -10.16 6.30 15.21
N ILE A 33 -11.06 7.24 15.54
CA ILE A 33 -11.78 8.05 14.54
C ILE A 33 -10.79 8.88 13.71
N LYS A 34 -9.80 9.52 14.34
CA LYS A 34 -8.79 10.31 13.63
C LYS A 34 -7.94 9.43 12.71
N ASN A 35 -7.51 8.26 13.17
CA ASN A 35 -6.72 7.35 12.37
C ASN A 35 -7.50 6.87 11.13
N ASN A 36 -8.77 6.53 11.29
CA ASN A 36 -9.64 6.15 10.17
C ASN A 36 -9.78 7.31 9.17
N TYR A 37 -10.06 8.53 9.67
CA TYR A 37 -10.16 9.72 8.83
C TYR A 37 -8.87 9.99 8.03
N TYR A 38 -7.70 9.92 8.68
CA TYR A 38 -6.42 10.13 7.98
C TYR A 38 -6.13 9.02 6.97
N ARG A 39 -6.53 7.79 7.26
CA ARG A 39 -6.39 6.67 6.35
C ARG A 39 -7.25 6.85 5.10
N ASP A 40 -8.52 7.17 5.28
CA ASP A 40 -9.45 7.45 4.18
C ASP A 40 -8.94 8.62 3.31
N TYR A 41 -8.42 9.67 3.96
CA TYR A 41 -7.83 10.81 3.26
C TYR A 41 -6.58 10.43 2.47
N LEU A 42 -5.68 9.61 3.04
CA LEU A 42 -4.50 9.11 2.33
C LEU A 42 -4.89 8.24 1.14
N GLN A 43 -5.91 7.41 1.28
CA GLN A 43 -6.42 6.60 0.17
C GLN A 43 -6.94 7.48 -0.97
N VAL A 44 -7.76 8.49 -0.67
CA VAL A 44 -8.23 9.45 -1.70
C VAL A 44 -7.07 10.15 -2.40
N LEU A 45 -6.01 10.53 -1.66
CA LEU A 45 -4.82 11.14 -2.25
C LEU A 45 -4.04 10.15 -3.13
N GLN A 46 -3.91 8.89 -2.71
CA GLN A 46 -3.27 7.84 -3.51
C GLN A 46 -4.07 7.54 -4.78
N ASP A 47 -5.40 7.42 -4.67
CA ASP A 47 -6.27 7.21 -5.83
C ASP A 47 -6.18 8.39 -6.81
N ARG A 48 -6.14 9.61 -6.29
CA ARG A 48 -5.96 10.81 -7.14
C ARG A 48 -4.58 10.85 -7.78
N GLN A 49 -3.54 10.49 -7.04
CA GLN A 49 -2.19 10.38 -7.59
C GLN A 49 -2.12 9.32 -8.68
N ASN A 50 -2.69 8.13 -8.45
CA ASN A 50 -2.75 7.06 -9.44
C ASN A 50 -3.55 7.47 -10.68
N GLN A 51 -4.64 8.22 -10.50
CA GLN A 51 -5.45 8.75 -11.60
C GLN A 51 -4.65 9.76 -12.43
N LEU A 52 -3.98 10.72 -11.79
CA LEU A 52 -3.11 11.69 -12.49
C LEU A 52 -1.97 10.99 -13.23
N LEU A 53 -1.34 9.99 -12.62
CA LEU A 53 -0.29 9.20 -13.26
C LEU A 53 -0.81 8.32 -14.42
N SER A 54 -2.08 7.94 -14.41
CA SER A 54 -2.70 7.21 -15.53
C SER A 54 -3.17 8.15 -16.66
N GLU A 55 -3.54 9.38 -16.34
CA GLU A 55 -3.88 10.43 -17.30
C GLU A 55 -2.63 10.97 -18.00
N ASP A 56 -1.50 11.10 -17.29
CA ASP A 56 -0.17 11.50 -17.83
C ASP A 56 0.50 10.39 -18.66
N GLY A 57 0.03 9.15 -18.56
CA GLY A 57 0.61 7.99 -19.25
C GLY A 57 0.34 7.90 -20.75
N THR A 58 -0.49 8.79 -21.31
CA THR A 58 -0.62 9.03 -22.76
C THR A 58 0.13 10.31 -23.13
N ASP A 59 1.44 10.28 -22.90
CA ASP A 59 2.30 11.42 -23.16
C ASP A 59 2.57 11.50 -24.66
N ASP A 60 2.30 12.65 -25.27
CA ASP A 60 2.65 12.97 -26.68
C ASP A 60 4.15 12.64 -26.99
N SER A 61 4.98 12.52 -25.95
CA SER A 61 6.39 12.12 -26.05
C SER A 61 6.58 10.67 -26.46
N ASP A 62 5.69 9.74 -26.03
CA ASP A 62 5.81 8.31 -26.37
C ASP A 62 5.44 8.09 -27.85
N ASP A 63 4.47 8.82 -28.39
CA ASP A 63 4.12 8.78 -29.81
C ASP A 63 5.24 9.38 -30.67
N ALA A 64 5.86 10.47 -30.24
CA ALA A 64 6.99 11.07 -30.92
C ALA A 64 8.23 10.14 -30.94
N LEU A 65 8.50 9.45 -29.83
CA LEU A 65 9.61 8.46 -29.76
C LEU A 65 9.32 7.22 -30.60
N ALA A 66 8.04 6.79 -30.69
CA ALA A 66 7.64 5.69 -31.55
C ALA A 66 7.81 6.06 -33.04
N GLU A 67 7.49 7.30 -33.44
CA GLU A 67 7.69 7.78 -34.81
C GLU A 67 9.18 7.85 -35.18
N ILE A 68 10.04 8.30 -34.26
CA ILE A 68 11.50 8.29 -34.45
C ILE A 68 12.03 6.85 -34.61
N ALA A 69 11.49 5.89 -33.85
CA ALA A 69 11.89 4.48 -33.96
C ALA A 69 11.50 3.84 -35.29
N LEU A 70 10.39 4.25 -35.90
CA LEU A 70 10.03 3.81 -37.25
C LEU A 70 11.05 4.24 -38.30
N GLN A 71 11.68 5.40 -38.12
CA GLN A 71 12.74 5.91 -38.97
C GLN A 71 14.10 5.30 -38.65
N HIS A 72 14.33 4.88 -37.39
CA HIS A 72 15.59 4.40 -36.85
C HIS A 72 15.39 3.05 -36.11
N PRO A 73 15.35 1.92 -36.84
CA PRO A 73 15.09 0.60 -36.24
C PRO A 73 16.16 0.18 -35.23
N GLU A 74 17.33 0.80 -35.23
CA GLU A 74 18.39 0.62 -34.24
C GLU A 74 17.96 1.08 -32.82
N LEU A 75 17.00 2.00 -32.71
CA LEU A 75 16.46 2.49 -31.43
C LEU A 75 15.35 1.59 -30.88
N GLN A 76 14.76 0.72 -31.69
CA GLN A 76 13.62 -0.11 -31.33
C GLN A 76 13.91 -0.95 -30.07
N SER A 77 15.10 -1.56 -30.00
CA SER A 77 15.50 -2.36 -28.84
C SER A 77 15.53 -1.57 -27.52
N GLU A 78 15.85 -0.29 -27.58
CA GLU A 78 15.89 0.57 -26.38
C GLU A 78 14.49 1.06 -26.02
N LEU A 79 13.61 1.28 -26.99
CA LEU A 79 12.19 1.57 -26.75
C LEU A 79 11.44 0.38 -26.17
N ASP A 80 11.68 -0.82 -26.66
CA ASP A 80 11.09 -2.06 -26.14
C ASP A 80 11.39 -2.25 -24.64
N LYS A 81 12.60 -1.84 -24.21
CA LYS A 81 12.95 -1.85 -22.77
C LYS A 81 12.10 -0.86 -21.96
N ASN A 82 11.81 0.34 -22.52
CA ASN A 82 10.95 1.31 -21.86
C ASN A 82 9.51 0.80 -21.76
N HIS A 83 8.97 0.21 -22.83
CA HIS A 83 7.63 -0.41 -22.82
C HIS A 83 7.53 -1.55 -21.81
N ALA A 84 8.60 -2.38 -21.70
CA ALA A 84 8.62 -3.44 -20.69
C ALA A 84 8.56 -2.87 -19.26
N ILE A 85 9.30 -1.79 -18.97
CA ILE A 85 9.25 -1.12 -17.65
C ILE A 85 7.87 -0.53 -17.39
N GLN A 86 7.23 0.07 -18.39
CA GLN A 86 5.87 0.60 -18.29
C GLN A 86 4.84 -0.50 -18.01
N GLY A 87 5.01 -1.66 -18.62
CA GLY A 87 4.23 -2.86 -18.30
C GLY A 87 4.38 -3.28 -16.83
N TYR A 88 5.61 -3.28 -16.31
CA TYR A 88 5.86 -3.58 -14.90
C TYR A 88 5.24 -2.54 -13.95
N ILE A 89 5.30 -1.25 -14.28
CA ILE A 89 4.66 -0.19 -13.48
C ILE A 89 3.15 -0.47 -13.34
N THR A 90 2.49 -0.79 -14.47
CA THR A 90 1.05 -1.10 -14.47
C THR A 90 0.73 -2.33 -13.63
N ASP A 91 1.52 -3.40 -13.77
CA ASP A 91 1.35 -4.64 -13.02
C ASP A 91 1.54 -4.42 -11.50
N TYR A 92 2.59 -3.70 -11.10
CA TYR A 92 2.83 -3.42 -9.68
C TYR A 92 1.80 -2.46 -9.07
N ARG A 93 1.32 -1.46 -9.82
CA ARG A 93 0.20 -0.61 -9.38
C ARG A 93 -1.07 -1.44 -9.13
N GLN A 94 -1.38 -2.37 -10.02
CA GLN A 94 -2.52 -3.27 -9.84
C GLN A 94 -2.35 -4.19 -8.62
N LYS A 95 -1.16 -4.77 -8.43
CA LYS A 95 -0.84 -5.58 -7.25
C LYS A 95 -0.92 -4.79 -5.96
N SER A 96 -0.40 -3.56 -5.95
CA SER A 96 -0.47 -2.65 -4.80
C SER A 96 -1.91 -2.30 -4.43
N ALA A 97 -2.76 -2.02 -5.44
CA ALA A 97 -4.18 -1.77 -5.22
C ALA A 97 -4.90 -3.00 -4.64
N ALA A 98 -4.60 -4.21 -5.14
CA ALA A 98 -5.16 -5.45 -4.62
C ALA A 98 -4.74 -5.70 -3.16
N LEU A 99 -3.46 -5.51 -2.82
CA LEU A 99 -2.96 -5.64 -1.45
C LEU A 99 -3.59 -4.61 -0.50
N SER A 100 -3.79 -3.39 -0.97
CA SER A 100 -4.50 -2.35 -0.20
C SER A 100 -5.95 -2.75 0.08
N ALA A 101 -6.66 -3.30 -0.90
CA ALA A 101 -8.01 -3.82 -0.72
C ALA A 101 -8.05 -4.98 0.27
N ASP A 102 -7.10 -5.92 0.20
CA ASP A 102 -6.96 -7.04 1.15
C ASP A 102 -6.69 -6.55 2.58
N ALA A 103 -5.83 -5.55 2.73
CA ALA A 103 -5.55 -4.93 4.02
C ALA A 103 -6.80 -4.30 4.64
N HIS A 104 -7.58 -3.56 3.85
CA HIS A 104 -8.86 -2.98 4.30
C HIS A 104 -9.91 -4.05 4.66
N ALA A 105 -10.03 -5.11 3.85
CA ALA A 105 -10.92 -6.22 4.13
C ALA A 105 -10.55 -6.91 5.45
N THR A 106 -9.25 -7.15 5.68
CA THR A 106 -8.72 -7.76 6.91
C THR A 106 -9.01 -6.89 8.12
N GLU A 107 -8.83 -5.59 8.01
CA GLU A 107 -9.08 -4.65 9.11
C GLU A 107 -10.57 -4.54 9.45
N SER A 108 -11.43 -4.50 8.43
CA SER A 108 -12.89 -4.53 8.61
C SER A 108 -13.34 -5.83 9.29
N ALA A 109 -12.79 -6.97 8.86
CA ALA A 109 -13.05 -8.27 9.47
C ALA A 109 -12.59 -8.32 10.94
N LEU A 110 -11.40 -7.80 11.23
CA LEU A 110 -10.88 -7.70 12.60
C LEU A 110 -11.77 -6.84 13.48
N SER A 111 -12.26 -5.71 12.96
CA SER A 111 -13.20 -4.84 13.65
C SER A 111 -14.51 -5.58 13.98
N THR A 112 -15.05 -6.32 13.01
CA THR A 112 -16.25 -7.13 13.18
C THR A 112 -16.05 -8.21 14.26
N VAL A 113 -14.92 -8.94 14.20
CA VAL A 113 -14.61 -9.98 15.21
C VAL A 113 -14.48 -9.38 16.62
N LYS A 114 -13.85 -8.20 16.75
CA LYS A 114 -13.77 -7.50 18.04
C LYS A 114 -15.17 -7.12 18.57
N GLN A 115 -16.04 -6.57 17.72
CA GLN A 115 -17.42 -6.25 18.12
C GLN A 115 -18.20 -7.48 18.54
N LEU A 116 -18.05 -8.60 17.81
CA LEU A 116 -18.67 -9.87 18.18
C LEU A 116 -18.14 -10.39 19.52
N TYR A 117 -16.85 -10.31 19.76
CA TYR A 117 -16.23 -10.70 21.02
C TYR A 117 -16.77 -9.88 22.20
N ASP A 118 -16.83 -8.56 22.06
CA ASP A 118 -17.34 -7.66 23.09
C ASP A 118 -18.84 -7.92 23.36
N SER A 119 -19.65 -8.17 22.31
CA SER A 119 -21.08 -8.49 22.48
C SER A 119 -21.29 -9.83 23.19
N VAL A 120 -20.49 -10.85 22.84
CA VAL A 120 -20.53 -12.15 23.53
C VAL A 120 -20.15 -11.99 25.00
N GLY A 121 -19.13 -11.19 25.33
CA GLY A 121 -18.73 -10.92 26.71
C GLY A 121 -19.86 -10.37 27.55
N THR A 122 -20.56 -9.35 27.03
CA THR A 122 -21.69 -8.71 27.72
C THR A 122 -22.93 -9.62 27.85
N GLU A 123 -23.20 -10.44 26.82
CA GLU A 123 -24.34 -11.35 26.83
C GLU A 123 -24.12 -12.58 27.73
N ILE A 124 -22.88 -13.06 27.88
CA ILE A 124 -22.52 -14.19 28.74
C ILE A 124 -22.68 -13.83 30.22
N GLU A 125 -22.37 -12.60 30.63
CA GLU A 125 -22.53 -12.15 32.02
C GLU A 125 -23.97 -12.18 32.49
N GLY A 126 -24.94 -12.10 31.55
CA GLY A 126 -26.39 -12.14 31.85
C GLY A 126 -27.07 -13.50 31.70
N LEU A 127 -26.34 -14.50 31.15
CA LEU A 127 -26.95 -15.81 30.85
C LEU A 127 -26.40 -16.90 31.77
N ASP A 128 -27.28 -17.48 32.61
CA ASP A 128 -27.00 -18.77 33.24
C ASP A 128 -26.72 -19.86 32.19
N LYS A 129 -25.83 -20.81 32.51
CA LYS A 129 -25.35 -21.92 31.67
C LYS A 129 -26.47 -22.71 31.00
N SER A 130 -27.05 -22.20 29.92
CA SER A 130 -28.22 -22.76 29.27
C SER A 130 -28.00 -23.07 27.80
N LEU A 131 -28.89 -23.85 27.21
CA LEU A 131 -29.01 -24.11 25.77
C LEU A 131 -29.00 -22.82 24.90
N LEU A 132 -29.35 -21.68 25.49
CA LEU A 132 -29.31 -20.36 24.85
C LEU A 132 -27.89 -19.93 24.53
N LEU A 133 -26.93 -20.20 25.41
CA LEU A 133 -25.49 -19.87 25.16
C LEU A 133 -24.94 -20.60 23.92
N SER A 134 -25.25 -21.89 23.78
CA SER A 134 -24.81 -22.66 22.61
C SER A 134 -25.41 -22.13 21.30
N ARG A 135 -26.68 -21.69 21.33
CA ARG A 135 -27.32 -21.09 20.15
C ARG A 135 -26.72 -19.71 19.82
N LEU A 136 -26.41 -18.92 20.84
CA LEU A 136 -25.77 -17.64 20.69
C LEU A 136 -24.39 -17.81 20.05
N LEU A 137 -23.53 -18.69 20.57
CA LEU A 137 -22.19 -18.95 20.05
C LEU A 137 -22.24 -19.46 18.61
N ASN A 138 -23.16 -20.36 18.27
CA ASN A 138 -23.31 -20.84 16.89
C ASN A 138 -23.75 -19.70 15.93
N ARG A 139 -24.62 -18.81 16.38
CA ARG A 139 -25.03 -17.65 15.61
C ARG A 139 -23.87 -16.69 15.39
N GLN A 140 -23.08 -16.41 16.43
CA GLN A 140 -21.92 -15.54 16.37
C GLN A 140 -20.83 -16.13 15.48
N GLN A 141 -20.59 -17.44 15.57
CA GLN A 141 -19.64 -18.15 14.72
C GLN A 141 -19.99 -18.01 13.22
N SER A 142 -21.29 -18.03 12.87
CA SER A 142 -21.72 -17.84 11.48
C SER A 142 -21.56 -16.42 10.95
N GLN A 143 -21.31 -15.45 11.82
CA GLN A 143 -21.08 -14.05 11.50
C GLN A 143 -19.60 -13.69 11.36
N ILE A 144 -18.68 -14.63 11.68
CA ILE A 144 -17.25 -14.42 11.48
C ILE A 144 -16.98 -14.34 9.98
N PRO A 145 -16.39 -13.22 9.49
CA PRO A 145 -16.14 -13.07 8.08
C PRO A 145 -15.07 -14.05 7.61
N ASN A 146 -15.32 -14.66 6.45
CA ASN A 146 -14.35 -15.53 5.79
C ASN A 146 -13.45 -14.68 4.92
N LEU A 147 -12.17 -14.58 5.27
CA LEU A 147 -11.17 -13.80 4.54
C LEU A 147 -10.43 -14.70 3.56
N THR A 148 -10.44 -14.30 2.29
CA THR A 148 -9.58 -14.86 1.25
C THR A 148 -8.65 -13.75 0.77
N LEU A 149 -7.36 -13.89 1.03
CA LEU A 149 -6.35 -12.94 0.55
C LEU A 149 -6.00 -13.24 -0.91
N SER A 150 -5.81 -12.21 -1.71
CA SER A 150 -5.50 -12.31 -3.14
C SER A 150 -4.03 -12.64 -3.41
N ALA A 151 -3.13 -12.38 -2.47
CA ALA A 151 -1.70 -12.57 -2.64
C ALA A 151 -1.08 -13.46 -1.55
N ASN A 152 -0.12 -14.30 -1.97
CA ASN A 152 0.76 -15.03 -1.07
C ASN A 152 1.94 -14.13 -0.69
N LEU A 153 1.86 -13.48 0.46
CA LEU A 153 2.87 -12.54 0.94
C LEU A 153 4.23 -13.19 1.18
N ASP A 154 4.26 -14.46 1.56
CA ASP A 154 5.51 -15.18 1.86
C ASP A 154 6.37 -15.38 0.60
N GLU A 155 5.76 -15.47 -0.57
CA GLU A 155 6.44 -15.53 -1.86
C GLU A 155 6.72 -14.13 -2.42
N LEU A 156 5.79 -13.21 -2.26
CA LEU A 156 5.88 -11.86 -2.84
C LEU A 156 7.01 -11.03 -2.23
N ILE A 157 7.22 -11.09 -0.90
CA ILE A 157 8.20 -10.25 -0.19
C ILE A 157 9.65 -10.53 -0.63
N PRO A 158 10.12 -11.79 -0.73
CA PRO A 158 11.47 -12.07 -1.23
C PRO A 158 11.69 -11.59 -2.66
N ASP A 159 10.72 -11.83 -3.55
CA ASP A 159 10.80 -11.43 -4.95
C ASP A 159 10.90 -9.91 -5.10
N LEU A 160 10.05 -9.16 -4.38
CA LEU A 160 10.10 -7.71 -4.35
C LEU A 160 11.45 -7.18 -3.84
N THR A 161 12.03 -7.85 -2.84
CA THR A 161 13.33 -7.44 -2.28
C THR A 161 14.45 -7.55 -3.31
N ILE A 162 14.49 -8.64 -4.07
CA ILE A 162 15.46 -8.86 -5.15
C ILE A 162 15.26 -7.81 -6.25
N TRP A 163 14.01 -7.62 -6.68
CA TRP A 163 13.64 -6.65 -7.70
C TRP A 163 14.01 -5.21 -7.32
N LEU A 164 13.79 -4.81 -6.08
CA LEU A 164 14.19 -3.49 -5.57
C LEU A 164 15.70 -3.29 -5.62
N TYR A 165 16.48 -4.34 -5.36
CA TYR A 165 17.93 -4.27 -5.46
C TYR A 165 18.38 -4.07 -6.92
N ASP A 166 17.83 -4.85 -7.85
CA ASP A 166 18.13 -4.74 -9.28
C ASP A 166 17.69 -3.39 -9.86
N LEU A 167 16.52 -2.91 -9.44
CA LEU A 167 15.99 -1.61 -9.84
C LEU A 167 16.91 -0.47 -9.37
N ARG A 168 17.40 -0.53 -8.13
CA ARG A 168 18.34 0.45 -7.60
C ARG A 168 19.64 0.45 -8.40
N ALA A 169 20.19 -0.71 -8.68
CA ALA A 169 21.38 -0.85 -9.51
C ALA A 169 21.17 -0.31 -10.94
N GLY A 170 19.98 -0.54 -11.51
CA GLY A 170 19.58 0.02 -12.81
C GLY A 170 19.52 1.55 -12.80
N ARG A 171 18.92 2.13 -11.75
CA ARG A 171 18.86 3.60 -11.58
C ARG A 171 20.24 4.23 -11.41
N ASP A 172 21.11 3.62 -10.61
CA ASP A 172 22.46 4.11 -10.36
C ASP A 172 23.28 4.16 -11.65
N ARG A 173 23.10 3.18 -12.53
CA ARG A 173 23.73 3.17 -13.86
C ARG A 173 23.27 4.33 -14.75
N LEU A 174 22.02 4.77 -14.60
CA LEU A 174 21.45 5.89 -15.38
C LEU A 174 21.61 7.24 -14.68
N PHE A 175 22.43 7.33 -13.63
CA PHE A 175 22.66 8.58 -12.93
C PHE A 175 23.30 9.62 -13.88
N ASP A 176 24.30 9.21 -14.66
CA ASP A 176 24.88 10.01 -15.75
C ASP A 176 24.42 9.42 -17.09
N VAL A 177 23.36 9.99 -17.64
CA VAL A 177 22.74 9.55 -18.90
C VAL A 177 23.71 9.71 -20.06
N ASN A 178 24.50 10.79 -20.12
CA ASN A 178 25.42 11.04 -21.22
C ASN A 178 26.55 10.00 -21.25
N SER A 179 27.13 9.68 -20.11
CA SER A 179 28.13 8.62 -19.98
C SER A 179 27.58 7.26 -20.39
N PHE A 180 26.36 6.94 -19.98
CA PHE A 180 25.70 5.69 -20.37
C PHE A 180 25.41 5.61 -21.86
N VAL A 181 24.95 6.70 -22.47
CA VAL A 181 24.72 6.78 -23.93
C VAL A 181 26.04 6.65 -24.70
N ASP A 182 27.12 7.30 -24.25
CA ASP A 182 28.42 7.19 -24.87
C ASP A 182 28.96 5.74 -24.82
N GLU A 183 28.71 5.01 -23.72
CA GLU A 183 29.02 3.58 -23.66
C GLU A 183 28.21 2.75 -24.67
N LEU A 184 26.91 3.05 -24.84
CA LEU A 184 26.05 2.36 -25.80
C LEU A 184 26.50 2.62 -27.23
N VAL A 185 26.78 3.87 -27.57
CA VAL A 185 27.30 4.27 -28.90
C VAL A 185 28.66 3.62 -29.18
N ALA A 186 29.53 3.54 -28.18
CA ALA A 186 30.83 2.86 -28.33
C ALA A 186 30.70 1.36 -28.60
N LYS A 187 29.64 0.71 -28.03
CA LYS A 187 29.36 -0.70 -28.27
C LYS A 187 28.64 -0.95 -29.60
N GLN A 188 27.84 0.01 -30.05
CA GLN A 188 27.02 -0.10 -31.26
C GLN A 188 27.23 1.15 -32.13
N ASN A 189 28.18 1.10 -33.04
CA ASN A 189 28.54 2.23 -33.94
C ASN A 189 27.35 2.77 -34.77
N GLN A 190 26.30 1.98 -34.95
CA GLN A 190 25.06 2.36 -35.66
C GLN A 190 24.28 3.46 -34.93
N LEU A 191 24.40 3.56 -33.60
CA LEU A 191 23.70 4.53 -32.78
C LEU A 191 24.31 5.96 -32.85
N ASN A 192 25.45 6.12 -33.48
CA ASN A 192 26.16 7.43 -33.51
C ASN A 192 25.35 8.51 -34.24
N GLY A 193 24.57 8.13 -35.27
CA GLY A 193 23.74 9.06 -36.04
C GLY A 193 22.45 9.51 -35.32
N VAL A 194 22.04 8.82 -34.24
CA VAL A 194 20.79 9.01 -33.51
C VAL A 194 21.00 9.27 -32.00
N ARG A 195 22.19 9.78 -31.65
CA ARG A 195 22.62 9.98 -30.27
C ARG A 195 21.67 10.84 -29.47
N ASP A 196 21.13 11.92 -30.02
CA ASP A 196 20.23 12.82 -29.30
C ASP A 196 18.90 12.12 -28.98
N SER A 197 18.28 11.42 -29.92
CA SER A 197 17.09 10.61 -29.70
C SER A 197 17.34 9.48 -28.69
N LEU A 198 18.53 8.89 -28.68
CA LEU A 198 18.91 7.89 -27.69
C LEU A 198 19.00 8.49 -26.28
N VAL A 199 19.50 9.73 -26.14
CA VAL A 199 19.49 10.46 -24.85
C VAL A 199 18.07 10.62 -24.33
N ASP A 200 17.12 11.02 -25.18
CA ASP A 200 15.71 11.19 -24.79
C ASP A 200 15.09 9.86 -24.34
N ILE A 201 15.33 8.77 -25.07
CA ILE A 201 14.86 7.42 -24.70
C ILE A 201 15.43 7.00 -23.34
N ILE A 202 16.70 7.26 -23.06
CA ILE A 202 17.34 6.91 -21.80
C ILE A 202 16.89 7.81 -20.64
N LEU A 203 16.64 9.10 -20.90
CA LEU A 203 16.01 10.00 -19.91
C LEU A 203 14.61 9.50 -19.53
N LYS A 204 13.78 9.12 -20.51
CA LYS A 204 12.49 8.51 -20.27
C LYS A 204 12.61 7.22 -19.47
N ARG A 205 13.59 6.35 -19.79
CA ARG A 205 13.87 5.14 -19.00
C ARG A 205 14.16 5.44 -17.54
N ARG A 206 15.01 6.44 -17.28
CA ARG A 206 15.33 6.86 -15.91
C ARG A 206 14.08 7.33 -15.16
N GLN A 207 13.20 8.06 -15.83
CA GLN A 207 11.91 8.48 -15.27
C GLN A 207 11.03 7.25 -14.95
N LEU A 208 10.84 6.34 -15.89
CA LEU A 208 10.06 5.11 -15.71
C LEU A 208 10.60 4.23 -14.57
N LEU A 209 11.92 4.11 -14.41
CA LEU A 209 12.52 3.38 -13.29
C LEU A 209 12.24 4.05 -11.94
N ASN A 210 12.15 5.39 -11.89
CA ASN A 210 11.74 6.10 -10.67
C ASN A 210 10.26 5.85 -10.35
N GLU A 211 9.39 5.86 -11.35
CA GLU A 211 7.97 5.55 -11.19
C GLU A 211 7.75 4.10 -10.76
N LEU A 212 8.48 3.16 -11.35
CA LEU A 212 8.45 1.75 -10.95
C LEU A 212 8.87 1.58 -9.49
N TYR A 213 9.93 2.28 -9.05
CA TYR A 213 10.37 2.27 -7.67
C TYR A 213 9.31 2.81 -6.68
N GLN A 214 8.50 3.76 -7.12
CA GLN A 214 7.41 4.31 -6.31
C GLN A 214 6.17 3.39 -6.29
N ALA A 215 5.95 2.61 -7.36
CA ALA A 215 4.84 1.69 -7.48
C ALA A 215 5.01 0.39 -6.68
N MET A 216 6.25 0.04 -6.36
CA MET A 216 6.64 -1.13 -5.55
C MET A 216 6.64 -0.83 -4.06
#